data_f67f4ad1c509b16ab7222ea9608702a8
#
_entry.id   f67f4ad1c509b16ab7222ea9608702a8
#
_cell.length_a   1.000
_cell.length_b   1.000
_cell.length_c   1.000
_cell.angle_alpha   90.00
_cell.angle_beta   90.00
_cell.angle_gamma   90.00
#
_symmetry.space_group_name_H-M   'P 1'
#
loop_
_entity.id
_entity.type
_entity.pdbx_description
1 polymer ?
#
loop_
_entity_poly.entity_id
_entity_poly.type
_entity_poly.pdbx_seq_one_letter_code
_entity_poly.pdbx_strand_id
1 'polypeptide(L)'
;GIVIVQIMNDKGFSFSLRKLINKSLSLFDLADSDALKTATHRVYTFLQNRIIQLLADQGYAKDTIGAVVEVSVDNVPNIWSRMDALDSLKAKPDFEPLAVAFKRAVNILKKSGKLQGRPRPGELKENLFEHESEAALFAAYQKVEKEVSDAMQKGLFEKALLDIATLRGPVDAFFDGVMVLAEDQDIRRNRMAMLEHIAVLFGKRVRKLRHTSVEAGQHIQVYVDDV
;
A
#
# COMPACT_ATOMS: atom_id res chain seq x y z
N GLY A 1 -24.39 8.84 12.78
CA GLY A 1 -23.18 8.19 12.20
C GLY A 1 -22.22 9.17 11.58
N ILE A 2 -22.64 9.99 10.60
CA ILE A 2 -21.75 10.96 9.91
C ILE A 2 -21.16 11.98 10.90
N VAL A 3 -21.97 12.57 11.75
CA VAL A 3 -21.52 13.59 12.73
C VAL A 3 -20.41 13.06 13.66
N ILE A 4 -20.47 11.80 14.08
CA ILE A 4 -19.42 11.20 14.92
C ILE A 4 -18.11 11.14 14.14
N VAL A 5 -18.16 10.69 12.88
CA VAL A 5 -16.97 10.60 12.00
C VAL A 5 -16.36 11.99 11.75
N GLN A 6 -17.21 12.99 11.49
CA GLN A 6 -16.76 14.38 11.30
C GLN A 6 -16.09 14.94 12.57
N ILE A 7 -16.69 14.76 13.74
CA ILE A 7 -16.09 15.20 15.02
C ILE A 7 -14.74 14.50 15.25
N MET A 8 -14.64 13.19 14.97
CA MET A 8 -13.38 12.46 15.11
C MET A 8 -12.29 13.03 14.20
N ASN A 9 -12.63 13.33 12.95
CA ASN A 9 -11.71 13.93 12.00
C ASN A 9 -11.31 15.35 12.41
N ASP A 10 -12.28 16.23 12.67
CA ASP A 10 -12.06 17.65 12.96
C ASP A 10 -11.27 17.88 14.26
N LYS A 11 -11.46 17.00 15.24
CA LYS A 11 -10.74 17.07 16.52
C LYS A 11 -9.49 16.21 16.56
N GLY A 12 -9.15 15.51 15.50
CA GLY A 12 -7.98 14.65 15.43
C GLY A 12 -8.02 13.47 16.41
N PHE A 13 -9.20 12.95 16.74
CA PHE A 13 -9.34 11.85 17.68
C PHE A 13 -8.80 10.54 17.09
N SER A 14 -7.56 10.25 17.45
CA SER A 14 -6.77 9.12 16.95
C SER A 14 -6.88 7.91 17.88
N PHE A 15 -7.90 7.09 17.69
CA PHE A 15 -8.09 5.81 18.39
C PHE A 15 -8.70 4.75 17.46
N SER A 16 -8.62 3.49 17.86
CA SER A 16 -9.19 2.38 17.10
C SER A 16 -10.72 2.40 17.21
N LEU A 17 -11.37 2.60 16.05
CA LEU A 17 -12.82 2.55 15.93
C LEU A 17 -13.38 1.18 16.36
N ARG A 18 -12.67 0.10 15.97
CA ARG A 18 -13.05 -1.27 16.35
C ARG A 18 -12.97 -1.50 17.86
N LYS A 19 -11.92 -0.99 18.52
CA LYS A 19 -11.79 -1.07 19.98
C LYS A 19 -12.89 -0.26 20.68
N LEU A 20 -13.23 0.93 20.16
CA LEU A 20 -14.32 1.73 20.67
C LEU A 20 -15.66 1.01 20.56
N ILE A 21 -15.98 0.45 19.39
CA ILE A 21 -17.21 -0.32 19.16
C ILE A 21 -17.29 -1.51 20.13
N ASN A 22 -16.22 -2.31 20.25
CA ASN A 22 -16.17 -3.44 21.15
C ASN A 22 -16.39 -3.01 22.61
N LYS A 23 -15.73 -1.92 23.04
CA LYS A 23 -15.90 -1.38 24.40
C LYS A 23 -17.33 -0.89 24.64
N SER A 24 -17.93 -0.23 23.65
CA SER A 24 -19.33 0.23 23.77
C SER A 24 -20.31 -0.94 23.84
N LEU A 25 -20.12 -1.95 22.99
CA LEU A 25 -20.99 -3.13 22.97
C LEU A 25 -20.83 -4.02 24.21
N SER A 26 -19.66 -4.03 24.85
CA SER A 26 -19.45 -4.76 26.11
C SER A 26 -20.22 -4.18 27.31
N LEU A 27 -20.82 -3.01 27.15
CA LEU A 27 -21.71 -2.42 28.16
C LEU A 27 -23.16 -2.95 28.07
N PHE A 28 -23.48 -3.69 27.01
CA PHE A 28 -24.75 -4.35 26.81
C PHE A 28 -24.62 -5.82 27.15
N ASP A 29 -25.67 -6.39 27.74
CA ASP A 29 -25.70 -7.81 28.09
C ASP A 29 -26.02 -8.65 26.84
N LEU A 30 -24.98 -8.84 26.00
CA LEU A 30 -25.07 -9.64 24.79
C LEU A 30 -24.80 -11.11 25.14
N ALA A 31 -25.76 -11.95 24.79
CA ALA A 31 -25.87 -13.35 25.25
C ALA A 31 -24.67 -14.25 24.92
N ASP A 32 -23.88 -13.94 23.90
CA ASP A 32 -22.69 -14.73 23.52
C ASP A 32 -21.62 -13.94 22.76
N SER A 33 -20.44 -14.57 22.60
CA SER A 33 -19.29 -13.97 21.90
C SER A 33 -19.54 -13.79 20.40
N ASP A 34 -20.39 -14.59 19.76
CA ASP A 34 -20.66 -14.52 18.33
C ASP A 34 -21.67 -13.43 18.02
N ALA A 35 -22.65 -13.21 18.90
CA ALA A 35 -23.52 -12.04 18.85
C ALA A 35 -22.71 -10.73 18.94
N LEU A 36 -21.72 -10.68 19.85
CA LEU A 36 -20.82 -9.52 19.98
C LEU A 36 -19.99 -9.29 18.72
N LYS A 37 -19.40 -10.33 18.15
CA LYS A 37 -18.62 -10.24 16.89
C LYS A 37 -19.49 -9.76 15.73
N THR A 38 -20.70 -10.32 15.62
CA THR A 38 -21.67 -9.94 14.59
C THR A 38 -22.09 -8.48 14.73
N ALA A 39 -22.43 -8.04 15.92
CA ALA A 39 -22.78 -6.66 16.21
C ALA A 39 -21.63 -5.70 15.90
N THR A 40 -20.41 -6.03 16.34
CA THR A 40 -19.21 -5.26 16.03
C THR A 40 -19.01 -5.11 14.52
N HIS A 41 -19.11 -6.20 13.76
CA HIS A 41 -18.98 -6.16 12.32
C HIS A 41 -20.04 -5.27 11.65
N ARG A 42 -21.29 -5.39 12.05
CA ARG A 42 -22.39 -4.58 11.50
C ARG A 42 -22.20 -3.08 11.77
N VAL A 43 -21.83 -2.71 12.98
CA VAL A 43 -21.59 -1.31 13.35
C VAL A 43 -20.36 -0.76 12.60
N TYR A 44 -19.27 -1.55 12.51
CA TYR A 44 -18.06 -1.17 11.78
C TYR A 44 -18.35 -0.94 10.30
N THR A 45 -19.06 -1.85 9.63
CA THR A 45 -19.47 -1.72 8.23
C THR A 45 -20.39 -0.52 8.01
N PHE A 46 -21.32 -0.28 8.94
CA PHE A 46 -22.18 0.90 8.88
C PHE A 46 -21.35 2.20 8.91
N LEU A 47 -20.38 2.32 9.81
CA LEU A 47 -19.50 3.49 9.89
C LEU A 47 -18.59 3.61 8.67
N GLN A 48 -18.07 2.50 8.17
CA GLN A 48 -17.29 2.46 6.93
C GLN A 48 -18.08 3.04 5.74
N ASN A 49 -19.33 2.64 5.56
CA ASN A 49 -20.18 3.18 4.51
C ASN A 49 -20.45 4.68 4.68
N ARG A 50 -20.55 5.17 5.92
CA ARG A 50 -20.69 6.61 6.19
C ARG A 50 -19.43 7.40 5.89
N ILE A 51 -18.26 6.82 6.15
CA ILE A 51 -16.96 7.40 5.76
C ILE A 51 -16.86 7.49 4.23
N ILE A 52 -17.19 6.42 3.51
CA ILE A 52 -17.19 6.40 2.04
C ILE A 52 -18.08 7.51 1.48
N GLN A 53 -19.31 7.64 1.99
CA GLN A 53 -20.23 8.67 1.57
C GLN A 53 -19.67 10.08 1.84
N LEU A 54 -19.14 10.32 3.04
CA LEU A 54 -18.58 11.62 3.41
C LEU A 54 -17.38 12.01 2.52
N LEU A 55 -16.51 11.06 2.20
CA LEU A 55 -15.37 11.30 1.30
C LEU A 55 -15.86 11.61 -0.13
N ALA A 56 -16.89 10.90 -0.62
CA ALA A 56 -17.48 11.17 -1.92
C ALA A 56 -18.14 12.56 -1.98
N ASP A 57 -18.86 12.95 -0.95
CA ASP A 57 -19.49 14.27 -0.82
C ASP A 57 -18.44 15.41 -0.78
N GLN A 58 -17.23 15.12 -0.29
CA GLN A 58 -16.09 16.05 -0.30
C GLN A 58 -15.34 16.09 -1.65
N GLY A 59 -15.76 15.31 -2.64
CA GLY A 59 -15.23 15.34 -3.99
C GLY A 59 -14.04 14.41 -4.26
N TYR A 60 -13.67 13.54 -3.32
CA TYR A 60 -12.61 12.55 -3.59
C TYR A 60 -13.03 11.54 -4.65
N ALA A 61 -12.10 11.15 -5.50
CA ALA A 61 -12.35 10.19 -6.57
C ALA A 61 -12.67 8.79 -6.00
N LYS A 62 -13.60 8.07 -6.64
CA LYS A 62 -14.10 6.77 -6.17
C LYS A 62 -12.97 5.74 -6.01
N ASP A 63 -12.01 5.73 -6.93
CA ASP A 63 -10.84 4.86 -6.90
C ASP A 63 -9.92 5.17 -5.71
N THR A 64 -9.68 6.45 -5.41
CA THR A 64 -8.89 6.87 -4.25
C THR A 64 -9.60 6.49 -2.95
N ILE A 65 -10.93 6.72 -2.85
CA ILE A 65 -11.73 6.30 -1.70
C ILE A 65 -11.61 4.80 -1.48
N GLY A 66 -11.82 4.01 -2.53
CA GLY A 66 -11.66 2.58 -2.49
C GLY A 66 -10.28 2.20 -1.95
N ALA A 67 -9.21 2.70 -2.56
CA ALA A 67 -7.84 2.40 -2.18
C ALA A 67 -7.51 2.68 -0.70
N VAL A 68 -8.12 3.69 -0.09
CA VAL A 68 -7.84 4.06 1.31
C VAL A 68 -8.73 3.30 2.29
N VAL A 69 -10.02 3.17 1.98
CA VAL A 69 -11.03 2.63 2.91
C VAL A 69 -10.89 1.12 3.10
N GLU A 70 -10.53 0.36 2.06
CA GLU A 70 -10.31 -1.10 2.19
C GLU A 70 -9.11 -1.43 3.07
N VAL A 71 -8.10 -0.57 3.12
CA VAL A 71 -6.96 -0.82 4.00
C VAL A 71 -7.37 -0.83 5.45
N SER A 72 -8.03 0.19 5.90
CA SER A 72 -8.58 0.32 7.24
C SER A 72 -9.30 1.65 7.42
N VAL A 73 -10.45 1.60 8.05
CA VAL A 73 -11.15 2.78 8.58
C VAL A 73 -11.03 2.88 10.11
N ASP A 74 -10.11 2.13 10.70
CA ASP A 74 -10.01 1.98 12.16
C ASP A 74 -9.50 3.25 12.87
N ASN A 75 -8.72 4.09 12.17
CA ASN A 75 -8.29 5.41 12.66
C ASN A 75 -8.81 6.49 11.70
N VAL A 76 -9.83 7.21 12.15
CA VAL A 76 -10.56 8.16 11.28
C VAL A 76 -9.67 9.28 10.74
N PRO A 77 -8.90 10.04 11.54
CA PRO A 77 -8.03 11.10 11.01
C PRO A 77 -7.01 10.61 9.98
N ASN A 78 -6.50 9.39 10.15
CA ASN A 78 -5.54 8.80 9.21
C ASN A 78 -6.16 8.50 7.84
N ILE A 79 -7.50 8.41 7.73
CA ILE A 79 -8.17 8.22 6.44
C ILE A 79 -7.95 9.45 5.57
N TRP A 80 -8.24 10.63 6.10
CA TRP A 80 -8.06 11.91 5.38
C TRP A 80 -6.59 12.12 5.01
N SER A 81 -5.66 11.95 5.94
CA SER A 81 -4.23 12.07 5.66
C SER A 81 -3.76 11.14 4.53
N ARG A 82 -4.34 9.93 4.44
CA ARG A 82 -4.04 9.00 3.32
C ARG A 82 -4.71 9.41 2.02
N MET A 83 -5.93 9.96 2.08
CA MET A 83 -6.63 10.48 0.91
C MET A 83 -5.82 11.61 0.27
N ASP A 84 -5.45 12.61 1.07
CA ASP A 84 -4.67 13.77 0.63
C ASP A 84 -3.31 13.35 0.07
N ALA A 85 -2.62 12.43 0.74
CA ALA A 85 -1.34 11.90 0.30
C ALA A 85 -1.44 11.20 -1.07
N LEU A 86 -2.50 10.41 -1.28
CA LEU A 86 -2.69 9.69 -2.54
C LEU A 86 -3.09 10.63 -3.68
N ASP A 87 -3.96 11.60 -3.42
CA ASP A 87 -4.33 12.60 -4.42
C ASP A 87 -3.14 13.50 -4.79
N SER A 88 -2.34 13.93 -3.81
CA SER A 88 -1.09 14.65 -4.05
C SER A 88 -0.11 13.85 -4.90
N LEU A 89 0.02 12.55 -4.66
CA LEU A 89 0.88 11.69 -5.46
C LEU A 89 0.35 11.53 -6.89
N LYS A 90 -0.95 11.28 -7.07
CA LYS A 90 -1.59 11.12 -8.39
C LYS A 90 -1.43 12.37 -9.26
N ALA A 91 -1.37 13.55 -8.65
CA ALA A 91 -1.14 14.80 -9.36
C ALA A 91 0.32 15.01 -9.81
N LYS A 92 1.26 14.18 -9.34
CA LYS A 92 2.68 14.30 -9.76
C LYS A 92 2.89 13.71 -11.16
N PRO A 93 3.66 14.37 -12.04
CA PRO A 93 3.94 13.87 -13.39
C PRO A 93 4.68 12.53 -13.39
N ASP A 94 5.38 12.21 -12.32
CA ASP A 94 6.15 10.97 -12.16
C ASP A 94 5.31 9.78 -11.71
N PHE A 95 4.03 9.97 -11.36
CA PHE A 95 3.16 8.90 -10.85
C PHE A 95 2.92 7.81 -11.90
N GLU A 96 2.46 8.16 -13.09
CA GLU A 96 2.17 7.20 -14.16
C GLU A 96 3.42 6.40 -14.58
N PRO A 97 4.59 7.03 -14.84
CA PRO A 97 5.82 6.29 -15.14
C PRO A 97 6.25 5.36 -14.01
N LEU A 98 6.11 5.78 -12.76
CA LEU A 98 6.39 4.92 -11.60
C LEU A 98 5.47 3.70 -11.57
N ALA A 99 4.18 3.89 -11.80
CA ALA A 99 3.19 2.82 -11.86
C ALA A 99 3.51 1.81 -12.98
N VAL A 100 3.96 2.29 -14.15
CA VAL A 100 4.39 1.45 -15.29
C VAL A 100 5.64 0.64 -14.94
N ALA A 101 6.67 1.26 -14.36
CA ALA A 101 7.90 0.57 -13.96
C ALA A 101 7.62 -0.53 -12.93
N PHE A 102 6.77 -0.22 -11.94
CA PHE A 102 6.33 -1.19 -10.95
C PHE A 102 5.51 -2.34 -11.57
N LYS A 103 4.62 -2.03 -12.50
CA LYS A 103 3.87 -3.02 -13.28
C LYS A 103 4.79 -4.01 -13.97
N ARG A 104 5.86 -3.53 -14.59
CA ARG A 104 6.83 -4.38 -15.25
C ARG A 104 7.47 -5.36 -14.27
N ALA A 105 7.90 -4.88 -13.08
CA ALA A 105 8.47 -5.72 -12.04
C ALA A 105 7.52 -6.84 -11.61
N VAL A 106 6.28 -6.49 -11.27
CA VAL A 106 5.25 -7.45 -10.84
C VAL A 106 4.91 -8.47 -11.92
N ASN A 107 4.80 -8.06 -13.18
CA ASN A 107 4.52 -8.97 -14.30
C ASN A 107 5.64 -10.00 -14.52
N ILE A 108 6.90 -9.60 -14.35
CA ILE A 108 8.04 -10.54 -14.43
C ILE A 108 7.95 -11.57 -13.29
N LEU A 109 7.68 -11.10 -12.06
CA LEU A 109 7.52 -11.97 -10.90
C LEU A 109 6.33 -12.95 -11.03
N LYS A 110 5.20 -12.49 -11.56
CA LYS A 110 4.04 -13.35 -11.84
C LYS A 110 4.38 -14.46 -12.85
N LYS A 111 4.99 -14.10 -13.97
CA LYS A 111 5.38 -15.05 -15.02
C LYS A 111 6.39 -16.09 -14.54
N SER A 112 7.21 -15.74 -13.56
CA SER A 112 8.20 -16.66 -12.95
C SER A 112 7.64 -17.51 -11.80
N GLY A 113 6.35 -17.37 -11.45
CA GLY A 113 5.72 -18.07 -10.33
C GLY A 113 6.14 -17.58 -8.93
N LYS A 114 6.90 -16.48 -8.85
CA LYS A 114 7.45 -15.94 -7.59
C LYS A 114 6.47 -15.13 -6.75
N LEU A 115 5.28 -14.85 -7.27
CA LEU A 115 4.22 -14.12 -6.55
C LEU A 115 3.12 -15.02 -5.97
N GLN A 116 3.34 -16.33 -5.88
CA GLN A 116 2.38 -17.23 -5.24
C GLN A 116 2.47 -17.10 -3.71
N GLY A 117 1.41 -16.61 -3.08
CA GLY A 117 1.33 -16.39 -1.63
C GLY A 117 1.90 -15.04 -1.19
N ARG A 118 2.29 -14.93 0.10
CA ARG A 118 2.96 -13.72 0.62
C ARG A 118 4.42 -13.74 0.18
N PRO A 119 4.85 -12.87 -0.73
CA PRO A 119 6.23 -12.86 -1.17
C PRO A 119 7.15 -12.60 0.02
N ARG A 120 8.07 -13.51 0.23
CA ARG A 120 9.23 -13.30 1.11
C ARG A 120 10.40 -13.06 0.17
N PRO A 121 10.91 -11.83 0.09
CA PRO A 121 12.04 -11.54 -0.78
C PRO A 121 13.20 -12.47 -0.48
N GLY A 122 13.83 -13.00 -1.53
CA GLY A 122 15.04 -13.77 -1.40
C GLY A 122 16.19 -12.93 -0.86
N GLU A 123 17.25 -13.58 -0.40
CA GLU A 123 18.49 -12.90 -0.01
C GLU A 123 19.13 -12.26 -1.23
N LEU A 124 19.55 -11.00 -1.10
CA LEU A 124 20.30 -10.26 -2.11
C LEU A 124 21.79 -10.41 -1.84
N LYS A 125 22.55 -10.75 -2.89
CA LYS A 125 23.99 -10.95 -2.84
C LYS A 125 24.68 -9.91 -3.73
N GLU A 126 25.35 -8.94 -3.12
CA GLU A 126 26.00 -7.84 -3.85
C GLU A 126 27.15 -8.33 -4.75
N ASN A 127 27.79 -9.42 -4.37
CA ASN A 127 28.85 -10.04 -5.20
C ASN A 127 28.35 -10.67 -6.50
N LEU A 128 27.04 -10.77 -6.71
CA LEU A 128 26.39 -11.21 -7.94
C LEU A 128 25.89 -10.05 -8.81
N PHE A 129 26.20 -8.81 -8.44
CA PHE A 129 25.92 -7.65 -9.30
C PHE A 129 26.95 -7.56 -10.42
N GLU A 130 26.46 -7.56 -11.65
CA GLU A 130 27.31 -7.45 -12.86
C GLU A 130 27.24 -6.06 -13.50
N HIS A 131 26.19 -5.30 -13.23
CA HIS A 131 25.95 -3.98 -13.80
C HIS A 131 25.76 -2.94 -12.71
N GLU A 132 26.27 -1.74 -12.93
CA GLU A 132 26.21 -0.63 -11.95
C GLU A 132 24.78 -0.29 -11.52
N SER A 133 23.78 -0.47 -12.41
CA SER A 133 22.38 -0.22 -12.09
C SER A 133 21.81 -1.17 -11.01
N GLU A 134 22.40 -2.37 -10.83
CA GLU A 134 21.97 -3.31 -9.78
C GLU A 134 22.38 -2.77 -8.41
N ALA A 135 23.64 -2.32 -8.27
CA ALA A 135 24.11 -1.70 -7.02
C ALA A 135 23.39 -0.38 -6.73
N ALA A 136 23.15 0.44 -7.75
CA ALA A 136 22.44 1.71 -7.61
C ALA A 136 20.99 1.50 -7.16
N LEU A 137 20.26 0.53 -7.73
CA LEU A 137 18.89 0.20 -7.33
C LEU A 137 18.86 -0.34 -5.90
N PHE A 138 19.82 -1.20 -5.53
CA PHE A 138 19.87 -1.76 -4.18
C PHE A 138 20.12 -0.69 -3.12
N ALA A 139 21.07 0.21 -3.35
CA ALA A 139 21.34 1.33 -2.46
C ALA A 139 20.13 2.27 -2.31
N ALA A 140 19.48 2.59 -3.44
CA ALA A 140 18.26 3.40 -3.45
C ALA A 140 17.13 2.71 -2.66
N TYR A 141 16.93 1.39 -2.87
CA TYR A 141 15.94 0.60 -2.13
C TYR A 141 16.18 0.63 -0.63
N GLN A 142 17.41 0.37 -0.16
CA GLN A 142 17.74 0.36 1.27
C GLN A 142 17.44 1.70 1.94
N LYS A 143 17.81 2.80 1.27
CA LYS A 143 17.52 4.16 1.74
C LYS A 143 16.00 4.39 1.85
N VAL A 144 15.28 4.14 0.76
CA VAL A 144 13.83 4.38 0.68
C VAL A 144 13.07 3.49 1.66
N GLU A 145 13.46 2.23 1.83
CA GLU A 145 12.82 1.32 2.79
C GLU A 145 12.84 1.89 4.21
N LYS A 146 13.99 2.41 4.64
CA LYS A 146 14.16 3.03 5.96
C LYS A 146 13.30 4.29 6.08
N GLU A 147 13.41 5.21 5.11
CA GLU A 147 12.67 6.49 5.11
C GLU A 147 11.16 6.27 5.12
N VAL A 148 10.66 5.35 4.29
CA VAL A 148 9.24 4.96 4.25
C VAL A 148 8.81 4.33 5.58
N SER A 149 9.65 3.49 6.19
CA SER A 149 9.34 2.90 7.51
C SER A 149 9.12 3.97 8.56
N ASP A 150 10.04 4.91 8.64
CA ASP A 150 10.03 6.00 9.62
C ASP A 150 8.84 6.95 9.37
N ALA A 151 8.59 7.32 8.11
CA ALA A 151 7.47 8.16 7.73
C ALA A 151 6.11 7.50 8.06
N MET A 152 5.96 6.21 7.77
CA MET A 152 4.73 5.46 8.09
C MET A 152 4.46 5.35 9.58
N GLN A 153 5.51 5.18 10.41
CA GLN A 153 5.36 5.15 11.88
C GLN A 153 4.88 6.49 12.42
N LYS A 154 5.30 7.59 11.80
CA LYS A 154 4.92 8.96 12.16
C LYS A 154 3.60 9.43 11.53
N GLY A 155 2.94 8.59 10.71
CA GLY A 155 1.72 8.96 9.97
C GLY A 155 1.95 9.95 8.82
N LEU A 156 3.20 10.13 8.38
CA LEU A 156 3.58 11.02 7.29
C LEU A 156 3.41 10.31 5.94
N PHE A 157 2.16 10.04 5.56
CA PHE A 157 1.82 9.22 4.40
C PHE A 157 2.28 9.83 3.08
N GLU A 158 2.13 11.15 2.90
CA GLU A 158 2.58 11.85 1.70
C GLU A 158 4.10 11.70 1.51
N LYS A 159 4.88 11.93 2.59
CA LYS A 159 6.32 11.72 2.55
C LYS A 159 6.68 10.29 2.16
N ALA A 160 6.04 9.29 2.76
CA ALA A 160 6.29 7.89 2.43
C ALA A 160 6.04 7.59 0.94
N LEU A 161 4.98 8.13 0.35
CA LEU A 161 4.68 7.96 -1.07
C LEU A 161 5.68 8.68 -1.97
N LEU A 162 6.10 9.89 -1.60
CA LEU A 162 7.13 10.65 -2.33
C LEU A 162 8.49 9.95 -2.26
N ASP A 163 8.88 9.41 -1.11
CA ASP A 163 10.11 8.63 -0.97
C ASP A 163 10.08 7.39 -1.89
N ILE A 164 8.95 6.69 -1.96
CA ILE A 164 8.77 5.56 -2.90
C ILE A 164 8.90 6.02 -4.36
N ALA A 165 8.38 7.19 -4.71
CA ALA A 165 8.45 7.71 -6.07
C ALA A 165 9.89 7.97 -6.55
N THR A 166 10.83 8.20 -5.64
CA THR A 166 12.26 8.36 -5.98
C THR A 166 12.89 7.10 -6.56
N LEU A 167 12.27 5.92 -6.37
CA LEU A 167 12.77 4.66 -6.95
C LEU A 167 12.55 4.56 -8.46
N ARG A 168 11.75 5.44 -9.08
CA ARG A 168 11.48 5.38 -10.52
C ARG A 168 12.77 5.31 -11.34
N GLY A 169 13.63 6.32 -11.21
CA GLY A 169 14.88 6.39 -11.99
C GLY A 169 15.78 5.16 -11.83
N PRO A 170 16.10 4.74 -10.59
CA PRO A 170 16.85 3.50 -10.36
C PRO A 170 16.20 2.24 -10.93
N VAL A 171 14.86 2.11 -10.87
CA VAL A 171 14.15 0.96 -11.45
C VAL A 171 14.19 0.99 -12.98
N ASP A 172 14.00 2.14 -13.61
CA ASP A 172 14.10 2.28 -15.06
C ASP A 172 15.54 1.93 -15.51
N ALA A 173 16.56 2.50 -14.87
CA ALA A 173 17.98 2.20 -15.17
C ALA A 173 18.32 0.71 -15.00
N PHE A 174 17.75 0.05 -13.99
CA PHE A 174 17.92 -1.38 -13.81
C PHE A 174 17.32 -2.18 -14.99
N PHE A 175 16.11 -1.83 -15.42
CA PHE A 175 15.47 -2.52 -16.54
C PHE A 175 16.13 -2.26 -17.89
N ASP A 176 16.78 -1.13 -18.04
CA ASP A 176 17.52 -0.77 -19.27
C ASP A 176 18.93 -1.37 -19.28
N GLY A 177 19.54 -1.52 -18.10
CA GLY A 177 20.91 -2.00 -17.96
C GLY A 177 21.07 -3.50 -17.90
N VAL A 178 20.01 -4.27 -17.48
CA VAL A 178 20.16 -5.71 -17.24
C VAL A 178 19.03 -6.55 -17.83
N MET A 179 19.38 -7.74 -18.29
CA MET A 179 18.41 -8.78 -18.61
C MET A 179 18.03 -9.51 -17.31
N VAL A 180 16.84 -9.23 -16.77
CA VAL A 180 16.38 -9.84 -15.50
C VAL A 180 16.39 -11.37 -15.55
N LEU A 181 15.95 -11.95 -16.69
CA LEU A 181 15.97 -13.40 -16.92
C LEU A 181 17.30 -13.84 -17.55
N ALA A 182 18.41 -13.55 -16.86
CA ALA A 182 19.75 -13.97 -17.27
C ALA A 182 19.85 -15.49 -17.45
N GLU A 183 20.80 -15.95 -18.29
CA GLU A 183 21.05 -17.39 -18.48
C GLU A 183 21.60 -18.02 -17.21
N ASP A 184 22.54 -17.34 -16.53
CA ASP A 184 23.05 -17.76 -15.24
C ASP A 184 21.93 -17.75 -14.19
N GLN A 185 21.74 -18.89 -13.52
CA GLN A 185 20.64 -19.08 -12.57
C GLN A 185 20.85 -18.30 -11.25
N ASP A 186 22.09 -18.08 -10.82
CA ASP A 186 22.38 -17.36 -9.58
C ASP A 186 22.15 -15.87 -9.78
N ILE A 187 22.61 -15.32 -10.91
CA ILE A 187 22.36 -13.94 -11.31
C ILE A 187 20.86 -13.71 -11.51
N ARG A 188 20.18 -14.60 -12.22
CA ARG A 188 18.73 -14.54 -12.41
C ARG A 188 17.99 -14.52 -11.07
N ARG A 189 18.36 -15.41 -10.13
CA ARG A 189 17.73 -15.46 -8.80
C ARG A 189 17.95 -14.18 -8.03
N ASN A 190 19.15 -13.60 -8.10
CA ASN A 190 19.50 -12.35 -7.43
C ASN A 190 18.71 -11.15 -8.00
N ARG A 191 18.61 -11.04 -9.34
CA ARG A 191 17.79 -10.01 -10.01
C ARG A 191 16.30 -10.15 -9.69
N MET A 192 15.81 -11.38 -9.63
CA MET A 192 14.43 -11.64 -9.21
C MET A 192 14.17 -11.26 -7.75
N ALA A 193 15.13 -11.56 -6.84
CA ALA A 193 15.04 -11.14 -5.44
C ALA A 193 15.00 -9.61 -5.33
N MET A 194 15.78 -8.87 -6.14
CA MET A 194 15.69 -7.40 -6.20
C MET A 194 14.26 -6.93 -6.52
N LEU A 195 13.64 -7.49 -7.56
CA LEU A 195 12.28 -7.17 -7.92
C LEU A 195 11.26 -7.56 -6.82
N GLU A 196 11.50 -8.68 -6.11
CA GLU A 196 10.67 -9.08 -4.97
C GLU A 196 10.75 -8.04 -3.84
N HIS A 197 11.93 -7.52 -3.52
CA HIS A 197 12.12 -6.45 -2.54
C HIS A 197 11.35 -5.17 -2.93
N ILE A 198 11.47 -4.75 -4.19
CA ILE A 198 10.73 -3.61 -4.73
C ILE A 198 9.23 -3.87 -4.68
N ALA A 199 8.75 -5.04 -5.13
CA ALA A 199 7.34 -5.41 -5.10
C ALA A 199 6.77 -5.44 -3.67
N VAL A 200 7.55 -5.93 -2.69
CA VAL A 200 7.15 -5.95 -1.28
C VAL A 200 7.09 -4.56 -0.68
N LEU A 201 8.05 -3.68 -1.02
CA LEU A 201 8.04 -2.29 -0.56
C LEU A 201 6.76 -1.59 -1.03
N PHE A 202 6.43 -1.70 -2.31
CA PHE A 202 5.16 -1.20 -2.86
C PHE A 202 3.95 -1.97 -2.29
N GLY A 203 3.98 -3.29 -2.32
CA GLY A 203 2.85 -4.13 -1.91
C GLY A 203 2.53 -4.06 -0.41
N LYS A 204 3.50 -4.19 0.49
CA LYS A 204 3.26 -4.15 1.95
C LYS A 204 2.96 -2.76 2.46
N ARG A 205 3.58 -1.73 1.89
CA ARG A 205 3.51 -0.36 2.42
C ARG A 205 2.49 0.47 1.66
N VAL A 206 2.37 0.27 0.35
CA VAL A 206 1.26 0.78 -0.43
C VAL A 206 -0.03 -0.04 -0.19
N ARG A 207 0.04 -1.33 0.20
CA ARG A 207 -1.13 -2.09 0.67
C ARG A 207 -1.70 -1.57 1.99
N LYS A 208 -0.88 -1.00 2.89
CA LYS A 208 -1.40 -0.18 3.99
C LYS A 208 -2.08 1.10 3.50
N LEU A 209 -1.82 1.51 2.26
CA LEU A 209 -2.48 2.61 1.56
C LEU A 209 -3.44 2.13 0.46
N ARG A 210 -3.39 0.84 0.09
CA ARG A 210 -3.92 0.29 -1.13
C ARG A 210 -4.63 -1.05 -0.98
N HIS A 211 -5.51 -1.29 -0.13
CA HIS A 211 -6.43 -2.39 -0.41
C HIS A 211 -7.64 -1.79 -1.11
N THR A 212 -7.50 -1.43 -2.37
CA THR A 212 -8.52 -1.37 -3.41
C THR A 212 -8.23 -0.43 -4.54
N SER A 213 -8.38 -0.92 -5.68
CA SER A 213 -9.05 -0.30 -6.83
C SER A 213 -9.51 -1.44 -7.73
N VAL A 214 -10.66 -2.03 -7.41
CA VAL A 214 -11.20 -3.13 -8.22
C VAL A 214 -11.98 -2.63 -9.43
N GLU A 215 -12.36 -1.37 -9.59
CA GLU A 215 -13.26 -1.00 -10.70
C GLU A 215 -13.01 0.34 -11.42
N ALA A 216 -12.05 1.14 -11.08
CA ALA A 216 -11.97 2.50 -11.66
C ALA A 216 -10.71 2.84 -12.47
N GLY A 217 -9.84 1.93 -12.69
CA GLY A 217 -8.66 2.17 -13.52
C GLY A 217 -7.97 0.89 -13.88
N GLN A 218 -8.25 0.35 -15.05
CA GLN A 218 -7.68 -0.89 -15.57
C GLN A 218 -6.14 -0.95 -15.54
N HIS A 219 -5.46 0.11 -15.09
CA HIS A 219 -4.01 0.22 -15.14
C HIS A 219 -3.26 -0.03 -13.83
N ILE A 220 -3.85 0.18 -12.65
CA ILE A 220 -3.16 -0.02 -11.35
C ILE A 220 -3.62 -1.28 -10.63
N GLN A 221 -4.81 -1.74 -10.92
CA GLN A 221 -5.50 -2.83 -10.23
C GLN A 221 -4.92 -4.23 -10.47
N VAL A 222 -4.29 -4.46 -11.61
CA VAL A 222 -3.87 -5.80 -12.06
C VAL A 222 -2.76 -6.43 -11.19
N TYR A 223 -2.26 -5.72 -10.15
CA TYR A 223 -0.98 -6.07 -9.55
C TYR A 223 -1.02 -6.66 -8.15
N VAL A 224 -2.17 -6.75 -7.49
CA VAL A 224 -2.23 -7.20 -6.09
C VAL A 224 -3.35 -8.16 -5.75
N ASP A 225 -4.39 -8.29 -6.57
CA ASP A 225 -5.53 -9.14 -6.24
C ASP A 225 -5.26 -10.65 -6.41
N ASP A 226 -4.11 -11.02 -7.02
CA ASP A 226 -3.68 -12.41 -7.22
C ASP A 226 -2.43 -12.79 -6.41
N VAL A 227 -2.15 -12.14 -5.27
CA VAL A 227 -1.02 -12.49 -4.39
C VAL A 227 -1.48 -12.81 -2.99
#